data_2bcfd0b5dd8d9c77a90ef3c2b1956b0c
#
_entry.id   2bcfd0b5dd8d9c77a90ef3c2b1956b0c
#
_cell.length_a   1.000
_cell.length_b   1.000
_cell.length_c   1.000
_cell.angle_alpha   90.00
_cell.angle_beta   90.00
_cell.angle_gamma   90.00
#
_symmetry.space_group_name_H-M   'P 1'
#
loop_
_entity.id
_entity.type
_entity.pdbx_description
1 polymer ?
#
loop_
_entity_poly.entity_id
_entity_poly.type
_entity_poly.pdbx_seq_one_letter_code
_entity_poly.pdbx_strand_id
1 'polypeptide(L)'
;MEPLDGWIERQYRHSAVAMMRSVSPVGIVKNRPGFAQTVRPQKGSIVASPVLGAYDPEPDYFFHWFRDSAVVIDALRLLFEDAALQGDFLTPFADFVNFTLSLQNLDGRRVCATNWRDSIAADFRQFVRTDADLSAARGAAILGETRVNPDGTLDISK
;
A
#
# COMPACT_ATOMS: atom_id res chain seq x y z
N MET A 1 33.25 21.18 9.27
CA MET A 1 31.99 21.25 8.47
C MET A 1 32.11 20.20 7.39
N GLU A 2 31.14 19.32 7.26
CA GLU A 2 31.17 18.28 6.22
C GLU A 2 31.02 18.91 4.85
N PRO A 3 31.75 18.45 3.81
CA PRO A 3 31.56 18.88 2.43
C PRO A 3 30.16 18.54 1.92
N LEU A 4 29.58 19.39 1.07
CA LEU A 4 28.22 19.23 0.54
C LEU A 4 28.04 17.88 -0.16
N ASP A 5 29.03 17.45 -0.94
CA ASP A 5 28.97 16.18 -1.68
C ASP A 5 28.85 14.98 -0.73
N GLY A 6 29.60 14.97 0.37
CA GLY A 6 29.49 13.91 1.37
C GLY A 6 28.13 13.88 2.06
N TRP A 7 27.53 15.06 2.30
CA TRP A 7 26.18 15.15 2.84
C TRP A 7 25.15 14.62 1.83
N ILE A 8 25.24 14.99 0.55
CA ILE A 8 24.34 14.54 -0.53
C ILE A 8 24.38 13.01 -0.64
N GLU A 9 25.58 12.43 -0.72
CA GLU A 9 25.76 10.98 -0.85
C GLU A 9 25.14 10.24 0.35
N ARG A 10 25.37 10.73 1.56
CA ARG A 10 24.79 10.13 2.77
C ARG A 10 23.26 10.23 2.79
N GLN A 11 22.69 11.38 2.38
CA GLN A 11 21.24 11.54 2.29
C GLN A 11 20.64 10.64 1.21
N TYR A 12 21.29 10.50 0.07
CA TYR A 12 20.87 9.59 -0.98
C TYR A 12 20.77 8.14 -0.48
N ARG A 13 21.84 7.65 0.16
CA ARG A 13 21.86 6.29 0.74
C ARG A 13 20.81 6.13 1.85
N HIS A 14 20.66 7.12 2.70
CA HIS A 14 19.64 7.10 3.77
C HIS A 14 18.23 7.02 3.18
N SER A 15 17.93 7.82 2.16
CA SER A 15 16.63 7.82 1.49
C SER A 15 16.35 6.50 0.79
N ALA A 16 17.35 5.91 0.14
CA ALA A 16 17.26 4.60 -0.49
C ALA A 16 16.87 3.50 0.53
N VAL A 17 17.56 3.45 1.66
CA VAL A 17 17.24 2.51 2.76
C VAL A 17 15.86 2.79 3.36
N ALA A 18 15.49 4.06 3.52
CA ALA A 18 14.17 4.43 4.06
C ALA A 18 13.04 3.99 3.13
N MET A 19 13.23 4.12 1.81
CA MET A 19 12.25 3.68 0.81
C MET A 19 12.01 2.17 0.86
N MET A 20 13.06 1.37 1.14
CA MET A 20 12.93 -0.08 1.31
C MET A 20 11.95 -0.49 2.41
N ARG A 21 11.73 0.37 3.42
CA ARG A 21 10.75 0.09 4.50
C ARG A 21 9.30 0.10 4.01
N SER A 22 9.04 0.72 2.87
CA SER A 22 7.72 0.74 2.24
C SER A 22 7.42 -0.52 1.44
N VAL A 23 8.45 -1.30 1.09
CA VAL A 23 8.33 -2.51 0.26
C VAL A 23 8.12 -3.72 1.14
N SER A 24 7.06 -4.47 0.89
CA SER A 24 6.71 -5.68 1.65
C SER A 24 6.73 -5.46 3.18
N PRO A 25 6.01 -4.45 3.74
CA PRO A 25 6.11 -4.09 5.14
C PRO A 25 5.31 -5.05 6.05
N VAL A 26 5.53 -6.35 5.89
CA VAL A 26 4.77 -7.46 6.51
C VAL A 26 4.79 -7.47 8.05
N GLY A 27 5.76 -6.79 8.65
CA GLY A 27 5.87 -6.65 10.11
C GLY A 27 4.96 -5.58 10.70
N ILE A 28 4.34 -4.75 9.88
CA ILE A 28 3.46 -3.66 10.34
C ILE A 28 2.02 -4.16 10.37
N VAL A 29 1.28 -3.82 11.41
CA VAL A 29 -0.14 -4.14 11.55
C VAL A 29 -0.89 -2.84 11.79
N LYS A 30 -1.85 -2.53 10.91
CA LYS A 30 -2.75 -1.39 11.09
C LYS A 30 -4.11 -1.88 11.58
N ASN A 31 -4.50 -1.42 12.77
CA ASN A 31 -5.84 -1.61 13.28
C ASN A 31 -6.70 -0.40 12.94
N ARG A 32 -7.87 -0.65 12.36
CA ARG A 32 -8.89 0.35 11.99
C ARG A 32 -10.21 0.00 12.68
N PRO A 33 -10.32 0.23 14.00
CA PRO A 33 -11.47 -0.23 14.79
C PRO A 33 -12.80 0.36 14.31
N GLY A 34 -12.82 1.61 13.86
CA GLY A 34 -14.03 2.25 13.31
C GLY A 34 -14.54 1.57 12.03
N PHE A 35 -13.66 0.96 11.24
CA PHE A 35 -13.98 0.18 10.06
C PHE A 35 -14.02 -1.34 10.30
N ALA A 36 -13.86 -1.77 11.55
CA ALA A 36 -13.78 -3.19 11.93
C ALA A 36 -12.73 -3.96 11.12
N GLN A 37 -11.60 -3.32 10.79
CA GLN A 37 -10.53 -3.89 9.97
C GLN A 37 -9.23 -4.00 10.74
N THR A 38 -8.48 -5.08 10.46
CA THR A 38 -7.06 -5.21 10.79
C THR A 38 -6.32 -5.53 9.51
N VAL A 39 -5.47 -4.61 9.07
CA VAL A 39 -4.72 -4.71 7.81
C VAL A 39 -3.30 -5.20 8.11
N ARG A 40 -2.93 -6.31 7.49
CA ARG A 40 -1.59 -6.92 7.57
C ARG A 40 -1.00 -6.99 6.16
N PRO A 41 -0.02 -6.13 5.83
CA PRO A 41 0.56 -6.13 4.50
C PRO A 41 1.02 -7.51 4.05
N GLN A 42 0.73 -7.82 2.80
CA GLN A 42 1.27 -9.01 2.14
C GLN A 42 2.61 -8.70 1.49
N LYS A 43 3.39 -9.75 1.29
CA LYS A 43 4.62 -9.69 0.52
C LYS A 43 4.34 -9.16 -0.88
N GLY A 44 5.17 -8.25 -1.37
CA GLY A 44 5.00 -7.56 -2.65
C GLY A 44 4.10 -6.32 -2.60
N SER A 45 3.33 -6.10 -1.53
CA SER A 45 2.66 -4.80 -1.38
C SER A 45 3.66 -3.68 -1.13
N ILE A 46 3.36 -2.49 -1.62
CA ILE A 46 4.15 -1.28 -1.37
C ILE A 46 3.22 -0.24 -0.76
N VAL A 47 3.57 0.27 0.42
CA VAL A 47 2.81 1.34 1.06
C VAL A 47 3.43 2.68 0.75
N ALA A 48 2.61 3.72 0.53
CA ALA A 48 3.12 5.06 0.27
C ALA A 48 3.83 5.66 1.50
N SER A 49 3.45 5.24 2.70
CA SER A 49 4.19 5.51 3.93
C SER A 49 4.10 4.32 4.89
N PRO A 50 5.21 3.87 5.49
CA PRO A 50 5.21 2.86 6.54
C PRO A 50 4.81 3.42 7.91
N VAL A 51 4.55 4.72 8.00
CA VAL A 51 4.13 5.40 9.23
C VAL A 51 2.61 5.36 9.33
N LEU A 52 2.11 4.84 10.45
CA LEU A 52 0.68 4.80 10.72
C LEU A 52 0.20 6.16 11.24
N GLY A 53 -0.93 6.63 10.72
CA GLY A 53 -1.64 7.78 11.26
C GLY A 53 -2.25 7.45 12.64
N ALA A 54 -2.33 8.47 13.48
CA ALA A 54 -2.89 8.33 14.82
C ALA A 54 -4.42 8.30 14.83
N TYR A 55 -5.05 8.76 13.77
CA TYR A 55 -6.50 8.91 13.67
C TYR A 55 -7.03 8.37 12.34
N ASP A 56 -8.00 7.48 12.41
CA ASP A 56 -8.85 7.02 11.33
C ASP A 56 -10.21 7.77 11.49
N PRO A 57 -10.82 8.38 10.49
CA PRO A 57 -10.72 8.09 9.06
C PRO A 57 -9.76 9.00 8.28
N GLU A 58 -9.05 9.92 8.91
CA GLU A 58 -8.04 10.69 8.18
C GLU A 58 -7.04 9.73 7.56
N PRO A 59 -6.84 9.79 6.23
CA PRO A 59 -5.99 8.83 5.57
C PRO A 59 -4.55 9.05 6.00
N ASP A 60 -3.98 8.08 6.70
CA ASP A 60 -2.55 7.89 6.58
C ASP A 60 -2.25 7.32 5.18
N TYR A 61 -1.02 7.33 4.79
CA TYR A 61 -0.62 6.80 3.50
C TYR A 61 -0.31 5.28 3.55
N PHE A 62 -0.90 4.56 4.51
CA PHE A 62 -0.70 3.11 4.69
C PHE A 62 -1.61 2.29 3.77
N PHE A 63 -1.54 2.58 2.47
CA PHE A 63 -2.23 1.89 1.40
C PHE A 63 -1.27 1.55 0.28
N HIS A 64 -1.60 0.51 -0.49
CA HIS A 64 -0.96 0.23 -1.76
C HIS A 64 -1.62 1.11 -2.83
N TRP A 65 -1.00 2.26 -3.11
CA TRP A 65 -1.40 3.16 -4.18
C TRP A 65 -0.77 2.69 -5.47
N PHE A 66 -1.55 2.42 -6.51
CA PHE A 66 -1.02 1.86 -7.76
C PHE A 66 0.05 2.74 -8.38
N ARG A 67 -0.20 4.06 -8.48
CA ARG A 67 0.77 5.02 -9.01
C ARG A 67 2.05 5.06 -8.17
N ASP A 68 1.93 5.21 -6.88
CA ASP A 68 3.07 5.37 -5.97
C ASP A 68 3.90 4.09 -5.92
N SER A 69 3.25 2.94 -5.92
CA SER A 69 3.91 1.64 -5.92
C SER A 69 4.73 1.41 -7.20
N ALA A 70 4.21 1.83 -8.36
CA ALA A 70 4.93 1.75 -9.63
C ALA A 70 6.19 2.63 -9.62
N VAL A 71 6.09 3.85 -9.07
CA VAL A 71 7.25 4.75 -8.94
C VAL A 71 8.29 4.17 -7.98
N VAL A 72 7.87 3.63 -6.84
CA VAL A 72 8.79 3.04 -5.85
C VAL A 72 9.52 1.84 -6.44
N ILE A 73 8.84 0.94 -7.15
CA ILE A 73 9.50 -0.26 -7.70
C ILE A 73 10.49 0.09 -8.82
N ASP A 74 10.20 1.11 -9.64
CA ASP A 74 11.15 1.59 -10.65
C ASP A 74 12.34 2.32 -10.02
N ALA A 75 12.10 3.14 -9.00
CA ALA A 75 13.17 3.78 -8.25
C ALA A 75 14.10 2.76 -7.57
N LEU A 76 13.55 1.66 -7.04
CA LEU A 76 14.35 0.55 -6.50
C LEU A 76 15.25 -0.08 -7.56
N ARG A 77 14.73 -0.32 -8.76
CA ARG A 77 15.52 -0.84 -9.89
C ARG A 77 16.73 0.06 -10.13
N LEU A 78 16.52 1.38 -10.25
CA LEU A 78 17.60 2.34 -10.47
C LEU A 78 18.63 2.34 -9.33
N LEU A 79 18.18 2.26 -8.07
CA LEU A 79 19.07 2.25 -6.91
C LEU A 79 19.94 0.99 -6.83
N PHE A 80 19.43 -0.16 -7.31
CA PHE A 80 20.23 -1.39 -7.43
C PHE A 80 21.21 -1.30 -8.58
N GLU A 81 20.81 -0.78 -9.75
CA GLU A 81 21.69 -0.55 -10.90
C GLU A 81 22.83 0.40 -10.54
N ASP A 82 22.58 1.41 -9.72
CA ASP A 82 23.54 2.43 -9.26
C ASP A 82 24.37 1.96 -8.05
N ALA A 83 24.20 0.73 -7.61
CA ALA A 83 24.82 0.13 -6.42
C ALA A 83 24.63 0.95 -5.11
N ALA A 84 23.63 1.84 -5.06
CA ALA A 84 23.24 2.53 -3.84
C ALA A 84 22.56 1.61 -2.82
N LEU A 85 21.94 0.54 -3.33
CA LEU A 85 21.45 -0.59 -2.54
C LEU A 85 22.19 -1.85 -2.97
N GLN A 86 22.49 -2.70 -1.99
CA GLN A 86 23.10 -4.01 -2.22
C GLN A 86 22.09 -5.11 -1.91
N GLY A 87 22.22 -6.24 -2.59
CA GLY A 87 21.42 -7.42 -2.34
C GLY A 87 20.60 -7.88 -3.54
N ASP A 88 19.51 -8.59 -3.26
CA ASP A 88 18.62 -9.15 -4.28
C ASP A 88 17.47 -8.18 -4.58
N PHE A 89 17.46 -7.64 -5.78
CA PHE A 89 16.33 -6.85 -6.30
C PHE A 89 15.27 -7.72 -6.98
N LEU A 90 15.63 -8.83 -7.54
CA LEU A 90 14.71 -9.66 -8.32
C LEU A 90 13.57 -10.22 -7.46
N THR A 91 13.86 -10.62 -6.23
CA THR A 91 12.83 -11.11 -5.31
C THR A 91 11.79 -10.03 -4.96
N PRO A 92 12.13 -8.82 -4.50
CA PRO A 92 11.16 -7.75 -4.28
C PRO A 92 10.34 -7.41 -5.53
N PHE A 93 10.96 -7.42 -6.69
CA PHE A 93 10.28 -7.17 -7.97
C PHE A 93 9.28 -8.28 -8.31
N ALA A 94 9.71 -9.54 -8.22
CA ALA A 94 8.83 -10.69 -8.46
C ALA A 94 7.65 -10.71 -7.48
N ASP A 95 7.90 -10.43 -6.20
CA ASP A 95 6.86 -10.33 -5.18
C ASP A 95 5.85 -9.23 -5.52
N PHE A 96 6.32 -8.04 -5.93
CA PHE A 96 5.45 -6.95 -6.37
C PHE A 96 4.58 -7.33 -7.56
N VAL A 97 5.16 -7.99 -8.57
CA VAL A 97 4.41 -8.47 -9.74
C VAL A 97 3.33 -9.48 -9.32
N ASN A 98 3.69 -10.44 -8.48
CA ASN A 98 2.76 -11.47 -8.00
C ASN A 98 1.62 -10.84 -7.17
N PHE A 99 1.93 -9.90 -6.27
CA PHE A 99 0.93 -9.16 -5.52
C PHE A 99 -0.02 -8.41 -6.46
N THR A 100 0.52 -7.63 -7.40
CA THR A 100 -0.27 -6.85 -8.35
C THR A 100 -1.17 -7.75 -9.22
N LEU A 101 -0.66 -8.87 -9.70
CA LEU A 101 -1.47 -9.84 -10.45
C LEU A 101 -2.58 -10.44 -9.60
N SER A 102 -2.34 -10.69 -8.31
CA SER A 102 -3.35 -11.24 -7.41
C SER A 102 -4.55 -10.30 -7.23
N LEU A 103 -4.34 -8.99 -7.33
CA LEU A 103 -5.39 -7.99 -7.19
C LEU A 103 -6.48 -8.09 -8.28
N GLN A 104 -6.20 -8.70 -9.43
CA GLN A 104 -7.20 -8.94 -10.48
C GLN A 104 -8.32 -9.90 -10.01
N ASN A 105 -8.08 -10.67 -8.94
CA ASN A 105 -9.08 -11.56 -8.33
C ASN A 105 -10.05 -10.84 -7.39
N LEU A 106 -9.81 -9.55 -7.11
CA LEU A 106 -10.70 -8.75 -6.27
C LEU A 106 -12.04 -8.54 -6.99
N ASP A 107 -13.11 -8.62 -6.19
CA ASP A 107 -14.47 -8.38 -6.65
C ASP A 107 -15.27 -7.74 -5.52
N GLY A 108 -15.55 -6.46 -5.65
CA GLY A 108 -16.28 -5.68 -4.64
C GLY A 108 -17.71 -6.15 -4.42
N ARG A 109 -18.32 -6.89 -5.37
CA ARG A 109 -19.64 -7.51 -5.17
C ARG A 109 -19.62 -8.55 -4.05
N ARG A 110 -18.47 -9.23 -3.84
CA ARG A 110 -18.31 -10.17 -2.72
C ARG A 110 -18.35 -9.44 -1.38
N VAL A 111 -17.78 -8.23 -1.31
CA VAL A 111 -17.88 -7.38 -0.12
C VAL A 111 -19.34 -6.98 0.11
N CYS A 112 -20.03 -6.49 -0.92
CA CYS A 112 -21.43 -6.05 -0.84
C CYS A 112 -22.38 -7.19 -0.49
N ALA A 113 -22.04 -8.45 -0.82
CA ALA A 113 -22.86 -9.63 -0.49
C ALA A 113 -22.79 -10.03 0.99
N THR A 114 -21.95 -9.38 1.79
CA THR A 114 -21.81 -9.61 3.23
C THR A 114 -22.47 -8.48 4.03
N ASN A 115 -22.70 -8.70 5.31
CA ASN A 115 -23.23 -7.69 6.23
C ASN A 115 -22.09 -6.80 6.81
N TRP A 116 -21.07 -6.52 6.00
CA TRP A 116 -19.87 -5.80 6.44
C TRP A 116 -20.17 -4.44 7.07
N ARG A 117 -21.22 -3.74 6.60
CA ARG A 117 -21.63 -2.43 7.13
C ARG A 117 -22.10 -2.49 8.59
N ASP A 118 -22.61 -3.62 9.04
CA ASP A 118 -23.09 -3.79 10.42
C ASP A 118 -21.92 -3.76 11.42
N SER A 119 -20.73 -4.15 10.96
CA SER A 119 -19.50 -4.12 11.75
C SER A 119 -18.87 -2.73 11.85
N ILE A 120 -19.28 -1.77 10.98
CA ILE A 120 -18.74 -0.41 10.96
C ILE A 120 -19.34 0.40 12.10
N ALA A 121 -18.49 1.08 12.88
CA ALA A 121 -18.94 2.00 13.92
C ALA A 121 -19.86 3.08 13.33
N ALA A 122 -20.90 3.46 14.07
CA ALA A 122 -21.98 4.31 13.57
C ALA A 122 -21.46 5.66 13.01
N ASP A 123 -20.53 6.28 13.70
CA ASP A 123 -19.88 7.55 13.33
C ASP A 123 -18.93 7.41 12.12
N PHE A 124 -18.48 6.19 11.79
CA PHE A 124 -17.62 5.91 10.65
C PHE A 124 -18.39 5.58 9.36
N ARG A 125 -19.69 5.28 9.43
CA ARG A 125 -20.50 4.90 8.26
C ARG A 125 -20.53 5.95 7.15
N GLN A 126 -20.40 7.23 7.48
CA GLN A 126 -20.33 8.33 6.51
C GLN A 126 -19.04 8.30 5.65
N PHE A 127 -17.99 7.64 6.13
CA PHE A 127 -16.69 7.56 5.46
C PHE A 127 -16.52 6.29 4.63
N VAL A 128 -17.55 5.46 4.51
CA VAL A 128 -17.47 4.24 3.67
C VAL A 128 -17.98 4.50 2.26
N ARG A 129 -17.43 3.75 1.32
CA ARG A 129 -17.83 3.74 -0.09
C ARG A 129 -19.27 3.20 -0.24
N THR A 130 -19.94 3.60 -1.31
CA THR A 130 -21.25 3.04 -1.66
C THR A 130 -21.12 1.63 -2.21
N ASP A 131 -22.21 0.85 -2.19
CA ASP A 131 -22.21 -0.49 -2.80
C ASP A 131 -22.04 -0.43 -4.32
N ALA A 132 -22.49 0.66 -4.95
CA ALA A 132 -22.25 0.89 -6.37
C ALA A 132 -20.77 1.04 -6.68
N ASP A 133 -20.05 1.89 -5.91
CA ASP A 133 -18.62 2.10 -6.07
C ASP A 133 -17.81 0.81 -5.82
N LEU A 134 -18.15 0.08 -4.75
CA LEU A 134 -17.48 -1.18 -4.44
C LEU A 134 -17.74 -2.23 -5.52
N SER A 135 -18.99 -2.38 -5.98
CA SER A 135 -19.37 -3.37 -7.00
C SER A 135 -18.73 -3.12 -8.36
N ALA A 136 -18.36 -1.87 -8.66
CA ALA A 136 -17.60 -1.51 -9.85
C ALA A 136 -16.14 -1.99 -9.81
N ALA A 137 -15.55 -2.10 -8.62
CA ALA A 137 -14.16 -2.51 -8.40
C ALA A 137 -14.01 -4.03 -8.56
N ARG A 138 -13.70 -4.50 -9.78
CA ARG A 138 -13.55 -5.94 -10.10
C ARG A 138 -12.74 -6.17 -11.37
N GLY A 139 -12.01 -7.29 -11.41
CA GLY A 139 -11.23 -7.69 -12.58
C GLY A 139 -10.28 -6.59 -13.04
N ALA A 140 -10.27 -6.28 -14.33
CA ALA A 140 -9.41 -5.23 -14.89
C ALA A 140 -9.72 -3.82 -14.33
N ALA A 141 -10.95 -3.57 -13.86
CA ALA A 141 -11.30 -2.28 -13.25
C ALA A 141 -10.55 -2.01 -11.93
N ILE A 142 -10.01 -3.03 -11.27
CA ILE A 142 -9.15 -2.85 -10.09
C ILE A 142 -7.94 -1.97 -10.39
N LEU A 143 -7.38 -2.06 -11.59
CA LEU A 143 -6.26 -1.20 -12.01
C LEU A 143 -6.65 0.27 -12.18
N GLY A 144 -7.94 0.56 -12.26
CA GLY A 144 -8.51 1.91 -12.24
C GLY A 144 -8.79 2.44 -10.84
N GLU A 145 -8.71 1.60 -9.80
CA GLU A 145 -8.78 2.06 -8.41
C GLU A 145 -7.55 2.91 -8.09
N THR A 146 -7.73 3.88 -7.21
CA THR A 146 -6.60 4.71 -6.79
C THR A 146 -5.67 3.93 -5.87
N ARG A 147 -6.27 3.10 -4.99
CA ARG A 147 -5.56 2.35 -3.96
C ARG A 147 -6.34 1.10 -3.54
N VAL A 148 -5.62 0.17 -2.94
CA VAL A 148 -6.15 -1.00 -2.21
C VAL A 148 -5.44 -1.11 -0.87
N ASN A 149 -5.99 -1.93 0.02
CA ASN A 149 -5.27 -2.26 1.25
C ASN A 149 -4.01 -3.08 0.92
N PRO A 150 -2.91 -2.89 1.65
CA PRO A 150 -1.67 -3.65 1.40
C PRO A 150 -1.77 -5.14 1.77
N ASP A 151 -2.88 -5.59 2.36
CA ASP A 151 -3.21 -7.00 2.54
C ASP A 151 -3.91 -7.63 1.33
N GLY A 152 -4.05 -6.89 0.24
CA GLY A 152 -4.70 -7.36 -0.97
C GLY A 152 -6.24 -7.32 -0.91
N THR A 153 -6.83 -6.64 0.05
CA THR A 153 -8.28 -6.40 0.10
C THR A 153 -8.66 -5.05 -0.48
N LEU A 154 -9.92 -4.88 -0.88
CA LEU A 154 -10.42 -3.58 -1.30
C LEU A 154 -10.46 -2.60 -0.12
N ASP A 155 -10.06 -1.35 -0.38
CA ASP A 155 -10.32 -0.27 0.54
C ASP A 155 -11.82 0.09 0.51
N ILE A 156 -12.47 -0.05 1.66
CA ILE A 156 -13.90 0.27 1.83
C ILE A 156 -14.13 1.73 2.23
N SER A 157 -13.07 2.47 2.54
CA SER A 157 -13.15 3.90 2.89
C SER A 157 -13.15 4.80 1.66
N LYS A 158 -13.75 5.99 1.81
CA LYS A 158 -13.74 7.04 0.77
C LYS A 158 -12.40 7.71 0.63
#